data_f0a25806dcbf9d38751ee97b17ef48bb
#
_entry.id   f0a25806dcbf9d38751ee97b17ef48bb
#
_cell.length_a   1.000
_cell.length_b   1.000
_cell.length_c   1.000
_cell.angle_alpha   90.00
_cell.angle_beta   90.00
_cell.angle_gamma   90.00
#
_symmetry.space_group_name_H-M   'P 1'
#
loop_
_entity.id
_entity.type
_entity.pdbx_description
1 polymer ?
#
loop_
_entity_poly.entity_id
_entity_poly.type
_entity_poly.pdbx_seq_one_letter_code
_entity_poly.pdbx_strand_id
1 'polypeptide(L)' 'MDLKEFGKTIKHRRKLLNITQKDLAGISGVTLRKLIDIENGVANPTIKTIIKLTESLELSLELKVKS' A
#
# COMPACT_ATOMS: atom_id res chain seq x y z
N MET A 1 -13.91 -1.21 1.18
CA MET A 1 -12.64 -1.39 0.43
C MET A 1 -12.24 -2.87 0.48
N ASP A 2 -11.88 -3.43 -0.64
CA ASP A 2 -11.39 -4.80 -0.71
C ASP A 2 -9.88 -4.81 -1.02
N LEU A 3 -9.30 -6.00 -1.10
CA LEU A 3 -7.86 -6.15 -1.34
C LEU A 3 -7.43 -5.59 -2.69
N LYS A 4 -8.27 -5.72 -3.70
CA LYS A 4 -7.96 -5.20 -5.03
C LYS A 4 -7.96 -3.68 -5.06
N GLU A 5 -8.96 -3.06 -4.42
CA GLU A 5 -9.04 -1.61 -4.32
C GLU A 5 -7.87 -1.05 -3.53
N PHE A 6 -7.52 -1.70 -2.43
CA PHE A 6 -6.38 -1.29 -1.62
C PHE A 6 -5.09 -1.34 -2.46
N GLY A 7 -4.87 -2.45 -3.16
CA GLY A 7 -3.70 -2.61 -4.01
C GLY A 7 -3.62 -1.57 -5.12
N LYS A 8 -4.75 -1.26 -5.76
CA LYS A 8 -4.82 -0.22 -6.79
C LYS A 8 -4.51 1.15 -6.23
N THR A 9 -5.00 1.46 -5.03
CA THR A 9 -4.74 2.74 -4.36
C THR A 9 -3.24 2.90 -4.10
N ILE A 10 -2.60 1.87 -3.58
CA ILE A 10 -1.16 1.87 -3.31
C ILE A 10 -0.38 2.08 -4.62
N LYS A 11 -0.70 1.30 -5.64
CA LYS A 11 -0.04 1.38 -6.93
C LYS A 11 -0.22 2.75 -7.59
N HIS A 12 -1.45 3.27 -7.57
CA HIS A 12 -1.75 4.57 -8.16
C HIS A 12 -0.95 5.68 -7.49
N ARG A 13 -0.95 5.71 -6.16
CA ARG A 13 -0.23 6.74 -5.41
C ARG A 13 1.28 6.63 -5.64
N ARG A 14 1.81 5.39 -5.66
CA ARG A 14 3.22 5.16 -5.95
C ARG A 14 3.61 5.73 -7.31
N LYS A 15 2.79 5.50 -8.33
CA LYS A 15 3.04 6.01 -9.66
C LYS A 15 2.95 7.53 -9.74
N LEU A 16 2.00 8.13 -9.01
CA LEU A 16 1.90 9.58 -8.92
C LEU A 16 3.17 10.20 -8.33
N LEU A 17 3.78 9.53 -7.37
CA LEU A 17 5.02 9.98 -6.76
C LEU A 17 6.24 9.61 -7.59
N ASN A 18 6.04 8.93 -8.71
CA ASN A 18 7.09 8.57 -9.66
C ASN A 18 8.18 7.67 -9.04
N ILE A 19 7.78 6.74 -8.19
CA ILE A 19 8.70 5.78 -7.60
C ILE A 19 8.36 4.36 -8.04
N THR A 20 9.37 3.50 -8.09
CA THR A 20 9.20 2.10 -8.50
C THR A 20 8.73 1.25 -7.32
N GLN A 21 8.28 0.03 -7.62
CA GLN A 21 7.96 -0.93 -6.55
C GLN A 21 9.18 -1.20 -5.67
N LYS A 22 10.35 -1.30 -6.28
CA LYS A 22 11.60 -1.53 -5.55
C LYS A 22 11.91 -0.36 -4.61
N ASP A 23 11.68 0.88 -5.08
CA ASP A 23 11.86 2.07 -4.27
C ASP A 23 10.93 2.05 -3.07
N LEU A 24 9.66 1.78 -3.30
CA LEU A 24 8.68 1.75 -2.21
C LEU A 24 8.99 0.63 -1.21
N ALA A 25 9.39 -0.54 -1.69
CA ALA A 25 9.79 -1.63 -0.81
C ALA A 25 10.92 -1.18 0.11
N GLY A 26 11.94 -0.52 -0.45
CA GLY A 26 13.06 0.01 0.34
C GLY A 26 12.66 1.05 1.36
N ILE A 27 11.82 2.00 0.94
CA ILE A 27 11.38 3.10 1.81
C ILE A 27 10.49 2.58 2.95
N SER A 28 9.56 1.69 2.64
CA SER A 28 8.58 1.21 3.62
C SER A 28 9.09 0.10 4.52
N GLY A 29 10.13 -0.61 4.10
CA GLY A 29 10.59 -1.80 4.81
C GLY A 29 9.72 -3.02 4.54
N VAL A 30 8.81 -2.94 3.57
CA VAL A 30 7.99 -4.08 3.11
C VAL A 30 8.77 -4.77 2.00
N THR A 31 8.82 -6.10 2.01
CA THR A 31 9.56 -6.81 0.98
C THR A 31 8.97 -6.58 -0.40
N LEU A 32 9.81 -6.61 -1.43
CA LEU A 32 9.34 -6.40 -2.80
C LEU A 32 8.28 -7.43 -3.18
N ARG A 33 8.46 -8.69 -2.81
CA ARG A 33 7.51 -9.75 -3.11
C ARG A 33 6.15 -9.46 -2.49
N LYS A 34 6.15 -9.06 -1.22
CA LYS A 34 4.91 -8.73 -0.52
C LYS A 34 4.23 -7.53 -1.18
N LEU A 35 5.00 -6.51 -1.54
CA LEU A 35 4.44 -5.33 -2.20
C LEU A 35 3.81 -5.66 -3.54
N ILE A 36 4.46 -6.50 -4.34
CA ILE A 36 3.91 -6.94 -5.63
C ILE A 36 2.56 -7.63 -5.41
N ASP A 37 2.49 -8.54 -4.45
CA ASP A 37 1.26 -9.27 -4.16
C ASP A 37 0.17 -8.34 -3.63
N ILE A 38 0.53 -7.33 -2.83
CA ILE A 38 -0.42 -6.33 -2.33
C ILE A 38 -0.97 -5.50 -3.50
N GLU A 39 -0.12 -5.02 -4.38
CA GLU A 39 -0.57 -4.21 -5.53
C GLU A 39 -1.44 -5.02 -6.48
N ASN A 40 -1.22 -6.32 -6.57
CA ASN A 40 -2.03 -7.21 -7.40
C ASN A 40 -3.33 -7.65 -6.71
N GLY A 41 -3.52 -7.30 -5.46
CA GLY A 41 -4.74 -7.63 -4.73
C GLY A 41 -4.84 -9.08 -4.28
N VAL A 42 -3.73 -9.80 -4.23
CA VAL A 42 -3.72 -11.23 -3.86
C VAL A 42 -3.15 -11.48 -2.47
N ALA A 43 -2.62 -10.47 -1.81
CA ALA A 43 -2.13 -10.58 -0.44
C ALA A 43 -3.09 -9.90 0.52
N ASN A 44 -3.18 -10.46 1.73
CA ASN A 44 -3.95 -9.88 2.81
C ASN A 44 -2.96 -9.24 3.81
N PRO A 45 -2.63 -7.97 3.66
CA PRO A 45 -1.61 -7.33 4.49
C PRO A 45 -2.08 -7.17 5.94
N THR A 46 -1.13 -7.24 6.86
CA THR A 46 -1.41 -6.92 8.26
C THR A 46 -1.63 -5.41 8.39
N ILE A 47 -2.28 -4.98 9.47
CA ILE A 47 -2.47 -3.54 9.73
C ILE A 47 -1.11 -2.83 9.83
N LYS A 48 -0.10 -3.48 10.37
CA LYS A 48 1.26 -2.92 10.45
C LYS A 48 1.83 -2.63 9.06
N THR A 49 1.64 -3.56 8.13
CA THR A 49 2.08 -3.38 6.74
C THR A 49 1.31 -2.24 6.07
N ILE A 50 0.00 -2.17 6.30
CA ILE A 50 -0.83 -1.09 5.76
C ILE A 50 -0.32 0.26 6.23
N ILE A 51 -0.04 0.39 7.53
CA ILE A 51 0.48 1.63 8.10
C ILE A 51 1.82 2.02 7.46
N LYS A 52 2.74 1.06 7.33
CA LYS A 52 4.04 1.32 6.71
C LYS A 52 3.90 1.85 5.29
N LEU A 53 3.03 1.24 4.50
CA LEU A 53 2.83 1.66 3.11
C LEU A 53 2.16 3.02 3.01
N THR A 54 1.11 3.25 3.79
CA THR A 54 0.38 4.52 3.75
C THR A 54 1.27 5.67 4.21
N GLU A 55 2.03 5.49 5.28
CA GLU A 55 2.97 6.52 5.74
C GLU A 55 4.03 6.82 4.69
N SER A 56 4.59 5.78 4.05
CA SER A 56 5.62 5.94 3.02
C SER A 56 5.10 6.71 1.79
N LEU A 57 3.81 6.62 1.53
CA LEU A 57 3.17 7.27 0.38
C LEU A 57 2.47 8.57 0.75
N GLU A 58 2.60 9.02 2.00
CA GLU A 58 1.93 10.22 2.50
C GLU A 58 0.41 10.12 2.37
N LEU A 59 -0.13 8.91 2.59
CA LEU A 59 -1.57 8.68 2.63
C LEU A 59 -2.03 8.63 4.08
N SER A 60 -3.25 9.09 4.33
CA SER A 60 -3.89 8.97 5.64
C SER A 60 -4.75 7.72 5.68
N LEU A 61 -4.70 7.01 6.78
CA LEU A 61 -5.62 5.92 7.05
C LEU A 61 -6.65 6.43 8.05
N GLU A 62 -7.90 6.53 7.63
CA GLU A 62 -8.98 7.03 8.46
C GLU A 62 -10.04 5.95 8.69
N LEU A 63 -10.51 5.86 9.92
CA LEU A 63 -11.63 5.01 10.27
C LEU A 63 -12.82 5.89 10.57
N LYS A 64 -13.92 5.65 9.88
CA LYS A 64 -15.13 6.44 10.06
C LYS A 64 -16.26 5.55 10.51
N VAL A 65 -17.11 6.09 11.38
CA VAL A 65 -18.32 5.39 11.77
C VAL A 65 -19.25 5.34 10.58
N LYS A 66 -19.70 4.14 10.26
CA LYS A 66 -20.64 3.93 9.17
C LYS A 66 -22.04 4.27 9.66
N SER A 67 -22.66 5.24 9.04
CA SER A 67 -23.99 5.67 9.44
C SER A 67 -25.08 5.07 8.57
#